data_45504137885285056c89830448af765c
#
_entry.id   45504137885285056c89830448af765c
#
_cell.length_a   1.000
_cell.length_b   1.000
_cell.length_c   1.000
_cell.angle_alpha   90.00
_cell.angle_beta   90.00
_cell.angle_gamma   90.00
#
_symmetry.space_group_name_H-M   'P 1'
#
loop_
_entity.id
_entity.type
_entity.pdbx_description
1 polymer ?
#
loop_
_entity_poly.entity_id
_entity_poly.type
_entity_poly.pdbx_seq_one_letter_code
_entity_poly.pdbx_strand_id
1 'polypeptide(L)'
;MRIIINHFLKIFIRMKPLRTSARITEVADTGSRLSILFSRETALAKDVILKPLFAEIETLTQQLSEAIKSDRTLSELDAIDTTRDELIRRMSKILQGYAASPIEALQRSGSKLNAVFEKYGVGIARENYAVESAHIESLLKDFSDATLSTDISALTGVTEIISMLTNAQKDFNNHRVTYEQAVAQKSSQLKPNELKNLLLQRINHSLLPYLKTLKSLNNEPYLHFIEGVHQIILSTNSAIAARSKKTPHTPSSTDKPKE
;
A
#
# COMPACT_ATOMS: atom_id res chain seq x y z
N MET A 1 60.85 -22.53 9.02
CA MET A 1 59.95 -22.40 7.83
C MET A 1 58.59 -22.98 8.22
N ARG A 2 57.70 -22.14 8.77
CA ARG A 2 56.35 -22.53 9.19
C ARG A 2 55.44 -22.36 8.00
N ILE A 3 54.97 -23.47 7.46
CA ILE A 3 53.92 -23.51 6.45
C ILE A 3 52.64 -23.14 7.16
N ILE A 4 52.12 -21.93 6.89
CA ILE A 4 50.79 -21.51 7.30
C ILE A 4 49.84 -22.22 6.34
N ILE A 5 49.28 -23.36 6.78
CA ILE A 5 48.15 -24.01 6.14
C ILE A 5 46.94 -23.11 6.40
N ASN A 6 46.63 -22.27 5.43
CA ASN A 6 45.41 -21.50 5.40
C ASN A 6 44.24 -22.49 5.21
N HIS A 7 43.71 -22.96 6.32
CA HIS A 7 42.54 -23.83 6.34
C HIS A 7 41.33 -22.96 6.02
N PHE A 8 41.12 -22.70 4.73
CA PHE A 8 39.85 -22.19 4.26
C PHE A 8 38.77 -23.18 4.66
N LEU A 9 38.15 -22.94 5.79
CA LEU A 9 36.92 -23.61 6.19
C LEU A 9 35.91 -23.35 5.06
N LYS A 10 35.78 -24.28 4.11
CA LYS A 10 34.71 -24.29 3.12
C LYS A 10 33.40 -24.42 3.88
N ILE A 11 32.88 -23.27 4.36
CA ILE A 11 31.52 -23.22 4.88
C ILE A 11 30.61 -23.64 3.72
N PHE A 12 30.08 -24.84 3.82
CA PHE A 12 29.08 -25.36 2.89
C PHE A 12 27.80 -24.53 3.08
N ILE A 13 27.77 -23.32 2.50
CA ILE A 13 26.59 -22.46 2.53
C ILE A 13 25.51 -23.19 1.77
N ARG A 14 24.59 -23.80 2.49
CA ARG A 14 23.40 -24.43 1.91
C ARG A 14 22.44 -23.32 1.50
N MET A 15 22.42 -22.94 0.23
CA MET A 15 21.48 -21.96 -0.32
C MET A 15 20.04 -22.48 -0.17
N LYS A 16 19.31 -21.95 0.80
CA LYS A 16 17.90 -22.24 1.00
C LYS A 16 17.06 -21.44 0.00
N PRO A 17 15.94 -21.96 -0.47
CA PRO A 17 15.01 -21.19 -1.30
C PRO A 17 14.36 -20.05 -0.49
N LEU A 18 13.93 -19.02 -1.18
CA LEU A 18 13.07 -17.99 -0.62
C LEU A 18 11.72 -18.64 -0.25
N ARG A 19 11.24 -18.40 0.97
CA ARG A 19 10.03 -19.02 1.49
C ARG A 19 8.80 -18.61 0.69
N THR A 20 7.94 -19.57 0.36
CA THR A 20 6.67 -19.33 -0.35
C THR A 20 5.66 -18.54 0.49
N SER A 21 5.80 -18.60 1.83
CA SER A 21 5.03 -17.79 2.79
C SER A 21 5.45 -16.32 2.85
N ALA A 22 6.41 -15.89 2.04
CA ALA A 22 6.78 -14.49 1.89
C ALA A 22 5.57 -13.66 1.43
N ARG A 23 5.42 -12.46 1.96
CA ARG A 23 4.41 -11.47 1.51
C ARG A 23 4.83 -10.91 0.15
N ILE A 24 3.87 -10.34 -0.57
CA ILE A 24 4.09 -9.69 -1.87
C ILE A 24 5.22 -8.65 -1.76
N THR A 25 5.20 -7.80 -0.73
CA THR A 25 6.21 -6.77 -0.46
C THR A 25 7.60 -7.35 -0.18
N GLU A 26 7.68 -8.47 0.55
CA GLU A 26 8.95 -9.15 0.85
C GLU A 26 9.58 -9.77 -0.41
N VAL A 27 8.75 -10.29 -1.31
CA VAL A 27 9.22 -10.84 -2.59
C VAL A 27 9.69 -9.74 -3.53
N ALA A 28 8.94 -8.63 -3.63
CA ALA A 28 9.32 -7.46 -4.42
C ALA A 28 10.65 -6.85 -3.93
N ASP A 29 10.80 -6.64 -2.61
CA ASP A 29 12.05 -6.14 -2.01
C ASP A 29 13.22 -7.10 -2.29
N THR A 30 13.00 -8.41 -2.18
CA THR A 30 14.05 -9.39 -2.48
C THR A 30 14.45 -9.31 -3.95
N GLY A 31 13.50 -9.25 -4.89
CA GLY A 31 13.77 -9.08 -6.31
C GLY A 31 14.59 -7.82 -6.61
N SER A 32 14.18 -6.69 -6.01
CA SER A 32 14.90 -5.42 -6.16
C SER A 32 16.35 -5.50 -5.67
N ARG A 33 16.58 -6.05 -4.46
CA ARG A 33 17.93 -6.21 -3.91
C ARG A 33 18.80 -7.15 -4.75
N LEU A 34 18.22 -8.22 -5.28
CA LEU A 34 18.92 -9.13 -6.18
C LEU A 34 19.31 -8.44 -7.49
N SER A 35 18.41 -7.66 -8.10
CA SER A 35 18.69 -6.88 -9.31
C SER A 35 19.77 -5.83 -9.09
N ILE A 36 19.72 -5.10 -7.95
CA ILE A 36 20.76 -4.15 -7.57
C ILE A 36 22.11 -4.83 -7.36
N LEU A 37 22.14 -6.01 -6.72
CA LEU A 37 23.36 -6.77 -6.54
C LEU A 37 23.95 -7.16 -7.90
N PHE A 38 23.13 -7.70 -8.83
CA PHE A 38 23.58 -8.11 -10.16
C PHE A 38 24.09 -6.91 -10.99
N SER A 39 23.42 -5.75 -10.92
CA SER A 39 23.86 -4.56 -11.67
C SER A 39 25.24 -4.04 -11.27
N ARG A 40 25.72 -4.38 -10.06
CA ARG A 40 27.06 -4.02 -9.58
C ARG A 40 28.16 -4.98 -10.05
N GLU A 41 27.78 -6.15 -10.52
CA GLU A 41 28.69 -7.23 -10.94
C GLU A 41 28.98 -7.11 -12.44
N THR A 42 29.80 -6.15 -12.82
CA THR A 42 30.14 -5.88 -14.23
C THR A 42 30.76 -7.08 -14.97
N ALA A 43 31.51 -7.93 -14.24
CA ALA A 43 32.08 -9.15 -14.78
C ALA A 43 31.03 -10.18 -15.23
N LEU A 44 29.85 -10.18 -14.58
CA LEU A 44 28.73 -11.09 -14.86
C LEU A 44 27.72 -10.54 -15.86
N ALA A 45 27.84 -9.27 -16.24
CA ALA A 45 26.89 -8.60 -17.15
C ALA A 45 26.78 -9.23 -18.55
N LYS A 46 27.76 -10.04 -18.94
CA LYS A 46 27.79 -10.79 -20.22
C LYS A 46 27.42 -12.26 -20.08
N ASP A 47 27.09 -12.74 -18.87
CA ASP A 47 26.69 -14.13 -18.67
C ASP A 47 25.38 -14.40 -19.41
N VAL A 48 25.42 -15.43 -20.26
CA VAL A 48 24.34 -15.76 -21.20
C VAL A 48 23.08 -16.28 -20.53
N ILE A 49 23.17 -16.70 -19.26
CA ILE A 49 22.05 -17.20 -18.45
C ILE A 49 21.60 -16.13 -17.45
N LEU A 50 22.53 -15.51 -16.71
CA LEU A 50 22.18 -14.52 -15.69
C LEU A 50 21.58 -13.27 -16.30
N LYS A 51 22.11 -12.76 -17.41
CA LYS A 51 21.61 -11.53 -18.04
C LYS A 51 20.11 -11.59 -18.39
N PRO A 52 19.62 -12.56 -19.19
CA PRO A 52 18.19 -12.64 -19.49
C PRO A 52 17.36 -12.99 -18.25
N LEU A 53 17.87 -13.81 -17.33
CA LEU A 53 17.17 -14.16 -16.10
C LEU A 53 16.97 -12.94 -15.19
N PHE A 54 17.98 -12.07 -15.04
CA PHE A 54 17.85 -10.84 -14.27
C PHE A 54 16.98 -9.80 -14.96
N ALA A 55 16.93 -9.73 -16.29
CA ALA A 55 15.97 -8.90 -17.01
C ALA A 55 14.52 -9.32 -16.71
N GLU A 56 14.24 -10.62 -16.63
CA GLU A 56 12.92 -11.13 -16.22
C GLU A 56 12.62 -10.83 -14.74
N ILE A 57 13.58 -11.05 -13.83
CA ILE A 57 13.42 -10.76 -12.39
C ILE A 57 13.14 -9.28 -12.20
N GLU A 58 13.85 -8.39 -12.89
CA GLU A 58 13.65 -6.95 -12.82
C GLU A 58 12.27 -6.54 -13.31
N THR A 59 11.84 -7.06 -14.48
CA THR A 59 10.51 -6.81 -15.04
C THR A 59 9.40 -7.25 -14.08
N LEU A 60 9.47 -8.48 -13.54
CA LEU A 60 8.50 -8.99 -12.58
C LEU A 60 8.50 -8.19 -11.27
N THR A 61 9.68 -7.76 -10.82
CA THR A 61 9.82 -6.94 -9.61
C THR A 61 9.18 -5.56 -9.80
N GLN A 62 9.38 -4.95 -10.95
CA GLN A 62 8.78 -3.66 -11.27
C GLN A 62 7.26 -3.77 -11.36
N GLN A 63 6.73 -4.75 -12.09
CA GLN A 63 5.29 -4.99 -12.19
C GLN A 63 4.66 -5.24 -10.80
N LEU A 64 5.34 -6.02 -9.95
CA LEU A 64 4.88 -6.30 -8.59
C LEU A 64 4.88 -5.03 -7.72
N SER A 65 5.89 -4.18 -7.86
CA SER A 65 6.00 -2.91 -7.15
C SER A 65 4.90 -1.92 -7.58
N GLU A 66 4.58 -1.87 -8.87
CA GLU A 66 3.48 -1.07 -9.41
C GLU A 66 2.12 -1.56 -8.90
N ALA A 67 1.93 -2.88 -8.84
CA ALA A 67 0.72 -3.48 -8.28
C ALA A 67 0.53 -3.14 -6.79
N ILE A 68 1.61 -3.19 -5.99
CA ILE A 68 1.61 -2.78 -4.57
C ILE A 68 1.25 -1.30 -4.44
N LYS A 69 1.85 -0.44 -5.26
CA LYS A 69 1.56 1.00 -5.25
C LYS A 69 0.10 1.29 -5.57
N SER A 70 -0.47 0.61 -6.55
CA SER A 70 -1.87 0.77 -6.93
C SER A 70 -2.85 0.34 -5.83
N ASP A 71 -2.58 -0.76 -5.13
CA ASP A 71 -3.40 -1.20 -3.99
C ASP A 71 -3.32 -0.22 -2.81
N ARG A 72 -2.16 0.39 -2.59
CA ARG A 72 -1.98 1.46 -1.60
C ARG A 72 -2.78 2.71 -1.97
N THR A 73 -2.75 3.13 -3.24
CA THR A 73 -3.49 4.30 -3.72
C THR A 73 -5.00 4.13 -3.52
N LEU A 74 -5.54 2.94 -3.73
CA LEU A 74 -6.96 2.64 -3.44
C LEU A 74 -7.26 2.77 -1.95
N SER A 75 -6.42 2.18 -1.09
CA SER A 75 -6.60 2.27 0.37
C SER A 75 -6.51 3.71 0.89
N GLU A 76 -5.66 4.54 0.30
CA GLU A 76 -5.56 5.97 0.62
C GLU A 76 -6.83 6.72 0.18
N LEU A 77 -7.39 6.42 -0.99
CA LEU A 77 -8.64 6.99 -1.47
C LEU A 77 -9.81 6.66 -0.54
N ASP A 78 -9.95 5.39 -0.12
CA ASP A 78 -10.99 4.95 0.82
C ASP A 78 -10.87 5.65 2.19
N ALA A 79 -9.64 5.90 2.67
CA ALA A 79 -9.41 6.62 3.92
C ALA A 79 -9.81 8.10 3.83
N ILE A 80 -9.55 8.75 2.70
CA ILE A 80 -9.94 10.13 2.44
C ILE A 80 -11.46 10.22 2.31
N ASP A 81 -12.09 9.27 1.65
CA ASP A 81 -13.54 9.15 1.54
C ASP A 81 -14.20 9.02 2.93
N THR A 82 -13.70 8.13 3.77
CA THR A 82 -14.15 8.02 5.17
C THR A 82 -14.07 9.35 5.91
N THR A 83 -13.04 10.16 5.64
CA THR A 83 -12.89 11.49 6.26
C THR A 83 -13.97 12.45 5.79
N ARG A 84 -14.33 12.46 4.50
CA ARG A 84 -15.43 13.26 3.95
C ARG A 84 -16.75 12.88 4.60
N ASP A 85 -17.03 11.59 4.66
CA ASP A 85 -18.19 11.00 5.30
C ASP A 85 -18.38 11.46 6.74
N GLU A 86 -17.29 11.43 7.52
CA GLU A 86 -17.31 11.88 8.90
C GLU A 86 -17.60 13.38 9.00
N LEU A 87 -17.03 14.20 8.12
CA LEU A 87 -17.25 15.64 8.11
C LEU A 87 -18.70 15.98 7.77
N ILE A 88 -19.31 15.28 6.81
CA ILE A 88 -20.75 15.42 6.49
C ILE A 88 -21.61 15.09 7.71
N ARG A 89 -21.34 13.96 8.38
CA ARG A 89 -22.09 13.57 9.59
C ARG A 89 -21.90 14.55 10.74
N ARG A 90 -20.70 15.10 10.93
CA ARG A 90 -20.40 16.13 11.94
C ARG A 90 -21.10 17.44 11.62
N MET A 91 -21.07 17.91 10.36
CA MET A 91 -21.78 19.10 9.90
C MET A 91 -23.27 18.98 10.17
N SER A 92 -23.91 17.87 9.82
CA SER A 92 -25.32 17.61 10.15
C SER A 92 -25.61 17.79 11.64
N LYS A 93 -24.81 17.16 12.51
CA LYS A 93 -25.00 17.25 13.97
C LYS A 93 -24.82 18.67 14.51
N ILE A 94 -23.83 19.40 14.03
CA ILE A 94 -23.56 20.79 14.44
C ILE A 94 -24.76 21.67 14.06
N LEU A 95 -25.20 21.59 12.81
CA LEU A 95 -26.31 22.42 12.32
C LEU A 95 -27.65 22.09 13.00
N GLN A 96 -27.95 20.80 13.20
CA GLN A 96 -29.12 20.36 13.97
C GLN A 96 -29.05 20.82 15.42
N GLY A 97 -27.86 20.77 16.05
CA GLY A 97 -27.67 21.28 17.41
C GLY A 97 -27.96 22.77 17.52
N TYR A 98 -27.49 23.58 16.58
CA TYR A 98 -27.80 25.00 16.53
C TYR A 98 -29.30 25.29 16.22
N ALA A 99 -29.90 24.53 15.31
CA ALA A 99 -31.32 24.67 14.98
C ALA A 99 -32.25 24.34 16.18
N ALA A 100 -31.76 23.51 17.10
CA ALA A 100 -32.45 23.18 18.37
C ALA A 100 -32.02 24.07 19.56
N SER A 101 -31.25 25.13 19.34
CA SER A 101 -30.73 26.00 20.41
C SER A 101 -31.86 26.71 21.12
N PRO A 102 -31.81 26.84 22.48
CA PRO A 102 -32.76 27.70 23.23
C PRO A 102 -32.47 29.20 23.05
N ILE A 103 -31.33 29.56 22.45
CA ILE A 103 -30.95 30.95 22.17
C ILE A 103 -31.48 31.35 20.80
N GLU A 104 -32.48 32.20 20.73
CA GLU A 104 -33.21 32.56 19.51
C GLU A 104 -32.31 32.97 18.34
N ALA A 105 -31.28 33.78 18.60
CA ALA A 105 -30.35 34.22 17.56
C ALA A 105 -29.59 33.05 16.93
N LEU A 106 -29.08 32.10 17.75
CA LEU A 106 -28.38 30.91 17.28
C LEU A 106 -29.32 29.93 16.58
N GLN A 107 -30.53 29.77 17.12
CA GLN A 107 -31.58 28.93 16.53
C GLN A 107 -31.96 29.41 15.13
N ARG A 108 -32.13 30.72 14.93
CA ARG A 108 -32.47 31.29 13.62
C ARG A 108 -31.40 31.00 12.57
N SER A 109 -30.14 31.30 12.88
CA SER A 109 -29.01 31.03 11.98
C SER A 109 -28.82 29.53 11.77
N GLY A 110 -28.93 28.72 12.84
CA GLY A 110 -28.84 27.27 12.76
C GLY A 110 -29.92 26.64 11.87
N SER A 111 -31.18 27.07 12.03
CA SER A 111 -32.30 26.61 11.21
C SER A 111 -32.12 26.95 9.74
N LYS A 112 -31.63 28.18 9.43
CA LYS A 112 -31.36 28.60 8.06
C LYS A 112 -30.27 27.76 7.40
N LEU A 113 -29.12 27.54 8.08
CA LEU A 113 -28.03 26.77 7.56
C LEU A 113 -28.35 25.26 7.49
N ASN A 114 -29.13 24.74 8.47
CA ASN A 114 -29.61 23.36 8.43
C ASN A 114 -30.56 23.13 7.24
N ALA A 115 -31.43 24.06 6.91
CA ALA A 115 -32.30 23.98 5.75
C ALA A 115 -31.50 23.93 4.42
N VAL A 116 -30.37 24.60 4.33
CA VAL A 116 -29.45 24.47 3.18
C VAL A 116 -28.82 23.07 3.14
N PHE A 117 -28.32 22.58 4.27
CA PHE A 117 -27.74 21.24 4.35
C PHE A 117 -28.75 20.14 4.03
N GLU A 118 -29.98 20.21 4.51
CA GLU A 118 -31.02 19.19 4.32
C GLU A 118 -31.46 19.03 2.87
N LYS A 119 -31.16 19.97 1.97
CA LYS A 119 -31.37 19.76 0.51
C LYS A 119 -30.56 18.57 0.00
N TYR A 120 -29.43 18.28 0.61
CA TYR A 120 -28.50 17.22 0.28
C TYR A 120 -28.61 16.07 1.28
N GLY A 121 -28.70 16.39 2.55
CA GLY A 121 -28.86 15.49 3.67
C GLY A 121 -27.61 14.65 3.96
N VAL A 122 -27.63 13.93 5.07
CA VAL A 122 -26.54 13.04 5.48
C VAL A 122 -26.43 11.80 4.57
N GLY A 123 -27.42 11.54 3.74
CA GLY A 123 -27.47 10.41 2.80
C GLY A 123 -26.40 10.44 1.73
N ILE A 124 -25.87 11.64 1.40
CA ILE A 124 -24.79 11.79 0.42
C ILE A 124 -23.55 10.96 0.78
N ALA A 125 -23.26 10.77 2.07
CA ALA A 125 -22.20 9.91 2.59
C ALA A 125 -22.40 8.39 2.35
N ARG A 126 -23.33 7.98 1.53
CA ARG A 126 -23.60 6.59 1.12
C ARG A 126 -23.70 6.44 -0.40
N GLU A 127 -23.50 7.52 -1.10
CA GLU A 127 -23.56 7.56 -2.57
C GLU A 127 -22.25 7.02 -3.17
N ASN A 128 -22.27 6.76 -4.45
CA ASN A 128 -21.02 6.48 -5.16
C ASN A 128 -20.18 7.76 -5.28
N TYR A 129 -18.88 7.61 -5.41
CA TYR A 129 -17.90 8.70 -5.43
C TYR A 129 -18.25 9.87 -6.36
N ALA A 130 -18.86 9.62 -7.53
CA ALA A 130 -19.21 10.66 -8.49
C ALA A 130 -20.38 11.50 -8.00
N VAL A 131 -21.43 10.85 -7.52
CA VAL A 131 -22.65 11.49 -7.02
C VAL A 131 -22.37 12.22 -5.72
N GLU A 132 -21.64 11.59 -4.80
CA GLU A 132 -21.21 12.20 -3.53
C GLU A 132 -20.39 13.47 -3.78
N SER A 133 -19.38 13.41 -4.64
CA SER A 133 -18.55 14.58 -4.97
C SER A 133 -19.38 15.72 -5.56
N ALA A 134 -20.33 15.43 -6.47
CA ALA A 134 -21.20 16.44 -7.05
C ALA A 134 -22.12 17.10 -5.98
N HIS A 135 -22.64 16.30 -5.04
CA HIS A 135 -23.47 16.83 -3.95
C HIS A 135 -22.67 17.65 -2.96
N ILE A 136 -21.45 17.21 -2.58
CA ILE A 136 -20.57 17.98 -1.70
C ILE A 136 -20.20 19.32 -2.36
N GLU A 137 -19.82 19.33 -3.62
CA GLU A 137 -19.47 20.56 -4.34
C GLU A 137 -20.67 21.53 -4.42
N SER A 138 -21.88 21.00 -4.67
CA SER A 138 -23.09 21.78 -4.69
C SER A 138 -23.44 22.35 -3.31
N LEU A 139 -23.29 21.55 -2.25
CA LEU A 139 -23.48 21.98 -0.85
C LEU A 139 -22.49 23.09 -0.48
N LEU A 140 -21.21 22.91 -0.81
CA LEU A 140 -20.17 23.94 -0.53
C LEU A 140 -20.42 25.23 -1.32
N LYS A 141 -20.91 25.11 -2.55
CA LYS A 141 -21.34 26.27 -3.36
C LYS A 141 -22.52 26.99 -2.71
N ASP A 142 -23.54 26.27 -2.26
CA ASP A 142 -24.68 26.87 -1.54
C ASP A 142 -24.21 27.58 -0.28
N PHE A 143 -23.29 27.03 0.52
CA PHE A 143 -22.72 27.69 1.70
C PHE A 143 -21.84 28.91 1.36
N SER A 144 -21.34 29.02 0.12
CA SER A 144 -20.56 30.18 -0.33
C SER A 144 -21.42 31.38 -0.69
N ASP A 145 -22.75 31.27 -0.62
CA ASP A 145 -23.67 32.41 -0.86
C ASP A 145 -23.44 33.51 0.18
N ALA A 146 -23.24 34.74 -0.29
CA ALA A 146 -22.98 35.90 0.55
C ALA A 146 -24.09 36.18 1.58
N THR A 147 -25.33 35.78 1.25
CA THR A 147 -26.48 35.93 2.16
C THR A 147 -26.42 35.04 3.41
N LEU A 148 -25.53 34.03 3.42
CA LEU A 148 -25.32 33.11 4.54
C LEU A 148 -24.10 33.48 5.39
N SER A 149 -23.27 34.41 4.96
CA SER A 149 -21.99 34.74 5.60
C SER A 149 -22.14 35.17 7.07
N THR A 150 -23.14 35.98 7.36
CA THR A 150 -23.45 36.41 8.73
C THR A 150 -23.90 35.24 9.61
N ASP A 151 -24.76 34.37 9.09
CA ASP A 151 -25.25 33.18 9.81
C ASP A 151 -24.12 32.18 10.07
N ILE A 152 -23.26 31.95 9.09
CA ILE A 152 -22.08 31.10 9.23
C ILE A 152 -21.13 31.61 10.29
N SER A 153 -20.83 32.92 10.27
CA SER A 153 -19.92 33.56 11.24
C SER A 153 -20.49 33.61 12.66
N ALA A 154 -21.82 33.62 12.80
CA ALA A 154 -22.50 33.64 14.11
C ALA A 154 -22.42 32.29 14.84
N LEU A 155 -22.14 31.18 14.13
CA LEU A 155 -22.15 29.83 14.68
C LEU A 155 -20.73 29.28 14.79
N THR A 156 -20.23 29.16 16.01
CA THR A 156 -18.89 28.65 16.30
C THR A 156 -18.69 27.24 15.71
N GLY A 157 -17.59 27.03 14.98
CA GLY A 157 -17.23 25.75 14.37
C GLY A 157 -17.86 25.50 13.00
N VAL A 158 -18.77 26.32 12.51
CA VAL A 158 -19.40 26.13 11.19
C VAL A 158 -18.44 26.56 10.08
N THR A 159 -17.75 27.68 10.22
CA THR A 159 -16.69 28.07 9.25
C THR A 159 -15.61 27.02 9.13
N GLU A 160 -15.15 26.46 10.26
CA GLU A 160 -14.11 25.47 10.33
C GLU A 160 -14.55 24.17 9.65
N ILE A 161 -15.77 23.69 9.90
CA ILE A 161 -16.21 22.43 9.28
C ILE A 161 -16.44 22.56 7.78
N ILE A 162 -16.91 23.71 7.30
CA ILE A 162 -17.01 24.03 5.87
C ILE A 162 -15.62 24.00 5.22
N SER A 163 -14.63 24.64 5.85
CA SER A 163 -13.24 24.64 5.38
C SER A 163 -12.65 23.24 5.37
N MET A 164 -12.87 22.45 6.43
CA MET A 164 -12.39 21.05 6.50
C MET A 164 -13.00 20.20 5.39
N LEU A 165 -14.30 20.32 5.13
CA LEU A 165 -14.98 19.58 4.07
C LEU A 165 -14.48 20.02 2.68
N THR A 166 -14.24 21.31 2.47
CA THR A 166 -13.65 21.85 1.23
C THR A 166 -12.29 21.24 0.94
N ASN A 167 -11.42 21.17 1.95
CA ASN A 167 -10.09 20.59 1.82
C ASN A 167 -10.16 19.09 1.57
N ALA A 168 -11.00 18.38 2.32
CA ALA A 168 -11.18 16.92 2.14
C ALA A 168 -11.72 16.57 0.74
N GLN A 169 -12.66 17.38 0.20
CA GLN A 169 -13.17 17.20 -1.16
C GLN A 169 -12.06 17.43 -2.22
N LYS A 170 -11.24 18.45 -2.03
CA LYS A 170 -10.11 18.73 -2.92
C LYS A 170 -9.09 17.58 -2.89
N ASP A 171 -8.74 17.10 -1.70
CA ASP A 171 -7.81 15.99 -1.52
C ASP A 171 -8.36 14.71 -2.14
N PHE A 172 -9.65 14.43 -1.98
CA PHE A 172 -10.30 13.30 -2.62
C PHE A 172 -10.22 13.37 -4.15
N ASN A 173 -10.55 14.50 -4.75
CA ASN A 173 -10.48 14.69 -6.20
C ASN A 173 -9.06 14.42 -6.74
N ASN A 174 -8.03 14.93 -6.06
CA ASN A 174 -6.63 14.72 -6.44
C ASN A 174 -6.22 13.23 -6.37
N HIS A 175 -6.59 12.55 -5.26
CA HIS A 175 -6.28 11.14 -5.08
C HIS A 175 -7.07 10.24 -6.04
N ARG A 176 -8.31 10.60 -6.35
CA ARG A 176 -9.13 9.88 -7.31
C ARG A 176 -8.51 9.89 -8.71
N VAL A 177 -8.02 11.04 -9.19
CA VAL A 177 -7.32 11.13 -10.48
C VAL A 177 -6.07 10.22 -10.47
N THR A 178 -5.29 10.26 -9.40
CA THR A 178 -4.10 9.40 -9.23
C THR A 178 -4.46 7.92 -9.26
N TYR A 179 -5.55 7.54 -8.60
CA TYR A 179 -6.08 6.17 -8.60
C TYR A 179 -6.56 5.74 -9.99
N GLU A 180 -7.33 6.58 -10.68
CA GLU A 180 -7.82 6.28 -12.03
C GLU A 180 -6.68 6.11 -13.03
N GLN A 181 -5.60 6.90 -12.91
CA GLN A 181 -4.37 6.73 -13.70
C GLN A 181 -3.68 5.39 -13.39
N ALA A 182 -3.58 5.02 -12.12
CA ALA A 182 -3.00 3.75 -11.71
C ALA A 182 -3.83 2.54 -12.22
N VAL A 183 -5.16 2.65 -12.21
CA VAL A 183 -6.07 1.62 -12.76
C VAL A 183 -5.94 1.49 -14.27
N ALA A 184 -5.84 2.61 -14.99
CA ALA A 184 -5.67 2.60 -16.45
C ALA A 184 -4.38 1.87 -16.87
N GLN A 185 -3.31 2.01 -16.09
CA GLN A 185 -2.05 1.28 -16.31
C GLN A 185 -2.16 -0.22 -15.97
N LYS A 186 -3.10 -0.62 -15.11
CA LYS A 186 -3.30 -1.99 -14.61
C LYS A 186 -4.03 -2.92 -15.59
N SER A 187 -4.78 -2.40 -16.54
CA SER A 187 -5.77 -3.16 -17.33
C SER A 187 -5.20 -4.31 -18.19
N SER A 188 -3.87 -4.45 -18.28
CA SER A 188 -3.18 -5.53 -19.00
C SER A 188 -2.23 -6.38 -18.13
N GLN A 189 -2.22 -6.18 -16.80
CA GLN A 189 -1.22 -6.80 -15.93
C GLN A 189 -1.77 -8.02 -15.17
N LEU A 190 -0.86 -8.98 -14.89
CA LEU A 190 -1.12 -10.13 -14.03
C LEU A 190 -1.49 -9.68 -12.60
N LYS A 191 -2.29 -10.49 -11.91
CA LYS A 191 -2.65 -10.22 -10.50
C LYS A 191 -1.40 -10.24 -9.60
N PRO A 192 -1.37 -9.45 -8.49
CA PRO A 192 -0.21 -9.38 -7.60
C PRO A 192 0.27 -10.74 -7.09
N ASN A 193 -0.64 -11.66 -6.78
CA ASN A 193 -0.28 -13.02 -6.34
C ASN A 193 0.33 -13.86 -7.46
N GLU A 194 -0.09 -13.68 -8.70
CA GLU A 194 0.48 -14.37 -9.87
C GLU A 194 1.89 -13.85 -10.13
N LEU A 195 2.11 -12.53 -10.13
CA LEU A 195 3.43 -11.90 -10.25
C LEU A 195 4.39 -12.37 -9.14
N LYS A 196 3.91 -12.40 -7.88
CA LYS A 196 4.65 -12.94 -6.75
C LYS A 196 5.11 -14.38 -7.02
N ASN A 197 4.20 -15.24 -7.47
CA ASN A 197 4.49 -16.66 -7.71
C ASN A 197 5.50 -16.84 -8.85
N LEU A 198 5.37 -16.06 -9.93
CA LEU A 198 6.33 -16.06 -11.03
C LEU A 198 7.72 -15.61 -10.57
N LEU A 199 7.80 -14.54 -9.80
CA LEU A 199 9.08 -14.04 -9.27
C LEU A 199 9.72 -15.06 -8.32
N LEU A 200 8.95 -15.69 -7.43
CA LEU A 200 9.40 -16.79 -6.57
C LEU A 200 9.92 -17.97 -7.41
N GLN A 201 9.22 -18.33 -8.48
CA GLN A 201 9.63 -19.39 -9.39
C GLN A 201 10.96 -19.05 -10.05
N ARG A 202 11.13 -17.84 -10.57
CA ARG A 202 12.40 -17.41 -11.20
C ARG A 202 13.56 -17.44 -10.21
N ILE A 203 13.35 -16.97 -8.99
CA ILE A 203 14.38 -17.01 -7.94
C ILE A 203 14.69 -18.46 -7.54
N ASN A 204 13.69 -19.26 -7.17
CA ASN A 204 13.89 -20.55 -6.54
C ASN A 204 14.24 -21.67 -7.53
N HIS A 205 13.66 -21.65 -8.74
CA HIS A 205 13.77 -22.74 -9.70
C HIS A 205 14.64 -22.43 -10.93
N SER A 206 15.05 -21.14 -11.09
CA SER A 206 16.00 -20.78 -12.16
C SER A 206 17.30 -20.25 -11.58
N LEU A 207 17.27 -19.15 -10.81
CA LEU A 207 18.48 -18.51 -10.29
C LEU A 207 19.25 -19.41 -9.32
N LEU A 208 18.60 -19.91 -8.26
CA LEU A 208 19.31 -20.68 -7.23
C LEU A 208 19.90 -22.00 -7.73
N PRO A 209 19.25 -22.81 -8.58
CA PRO A 209 19.88 -23.99 -9.16
C PRO A 209 21.12 -23.66 -10.00
N TYR A 210 21.05 -22.63 -10.85
CA TYR A 210 22.18 -22.19 -11.64
C TYR A 210 23.37 -21.76 -10.77
N LEU A 211 23.13 -20.93 -9.75
CA LEU A 211 24.17 -20.51 -8.82
C LEU A 211 24.74 -21.65 -7.99
N LYS A 212 23.95 -22.67 -7.64
CA LYS A 212 24.45 -23.89 -6.98
C LYS A 212 25.42 -24.67 -7.89
N THR A 213 25.11 -24.78 -9.17
CA THR A 213 25.99 -25.40 -10.14
C THR A 213 27.32 -24.67 -10.28
N LEU A 214 27.27 -23.33 -10.46
CA LEU A 214 28.48 -22.48 -10.53
C LEU A 214 29.33 -22.60 -9.29
N LYS A 215 28.70 -22.63 -8.11
CA LYS A 215 29.39 -22.83 -6.83
C LYS A 215 30.09 -24.20 -6.77
N SER A 216 29.43 -25.28 -7.24
CA SER A 216 30.03 -26.62 -7.22
C SER A 216 31.25 -26.73 -8.14
N LEU A 217 31.27 -25.94 -9.20
CA LEU A 217 32.40 -25.82 -10.12
C LEU A 217 33.54 -24.92 -9.60
N ASN A 218 33.37 -24.32 -8.42
CA ASN A 218 34.31 -23.37 -7.81
C ASN A 218 34.73 -22.22 -8.76
N ASN A 219 33.74 -21.68 -9.49
CA ASN A 219 33.98 -20.63 -10.47
C ASN A 219 34.16 -19.27 -9.75
N GLU A 220 35.42 -18.87 -9.60
CA GLU A 220 35.85 -17.69 -8.81
C GLU A 220 35.11 -16.38 -9.13
N PRO A 221 34.85 -16.02 -10.42
CA PRO A 221 34.12 -14.78 -10.73
C PRO A 221 32.70 -14.70 -10.14
N TYR A 222 32.10 -15.84 -9.78
CA TYR A 222 30.72 -15.92 -9.29
C TYR A 222 30.63 -16.05 -7.76
N LEU A 223 31.71 -16.40 -7.06
CA LEU A 223 31.63 -16.72 -5.63
C LEU A 223 31.12 -15.54 -4.77
N HIS A 224 31.64 -14.35 -5.01
CA HIS A 224 31.20 -13.13 -4.30
C HIS A 224 29.72 -12.85 -4.55
N PHE A 225 29.27 -12.93 -5.79
CA PHE A 225 27.87 -12.75 -6.17
C PHE A 225 26.96 -13.79 -5.52
N ILE A 226 27.35 -15.06 -5.54
CA ILE A 226 26.62 -16.18 -4.90
C ILE A 226 26.46 -15.92 -3.40
N GLU A 227 27.48 -15.42 -2.74
CA GLU A 227 27.44 -15.09 -1.32
C GLU A 227 26.47 -13.93 -1.02
N GLY A 228 26.49 -12.89 -1.86
CA GLY A 228 25.55 -11.79 -1.80
C GLY A 228 24.10 -12.23 -1.98
N VAL A 229 23.81 -13.07 -2.99
CA VAL A 229 22.48 -13.66 -3.21
C VAL A 229 22.03 -14.48 -1.99
N HIS A 230 22.94 -15.31 -1.45
CA HIS A 230 22.65 -16.10 -0.25
C HIS A 230 22.26 -15.21 0.94
N GLN A 231 23.00 -14.14 1.20
CA GLN A 231 22.74 -13.23 2.31
C GLN A 231 21.41 -12.48 2.16
N ILE A 232 21.05 -12.06 0.94
CA ILE A 232 19.75 -11.43 0.66
C ILE A 232 18.61 -12.37 1.02
N ILE A 233 18.66 -13.63 0.53
CA ILE A 233 17.62 -14.62 0.79
C ILE A 233 17.57 -15.05 2.25
N LEU A 234 18.72 -15.21 2.90
CA LEU A 234 18.81 -15.53 4.33
C LEU A 234 18.16 -14.45 5.20
N SER A 235 18.48 -13.19 4.92
CA SER A 235 17.90 -12.03 5.62
C SER A 235 16.39 -11.99 5.49
N THR A 236 15.85 -12.13 4.27
CA THR A 236 14.39 -12.18 4.03
C THR A 236 13.75 -13.37 4.76
N ASN A 237 14.31 -14.56 4.64
CA ASN A 237 13.79 -15.75 5.32
C ASN A 237 13.81 -15.63 6.84
N SER A 238 14.80 -14.94 7.41
CA SER A 238 14.89 -14.67 8.85
C SER A 238 13.80 -13.70 9.30
N ALA A 239 13.54 -12.64 8.54
CA ALA A 239 12.45 -11.70 8.82
C ALA A 239 11.08 -12.39 8.78
N ILE A 240 10.84 -13.27 7.77
CA ILE A 240 9.61 -14.06 7.67
C ILE A 240 9.45 -14.98 8.90
N ALA A 241 10.51 -15.64 9.34
CA ALA A 241 10.48 -16.52 10.51
C ALA A 241 10.21 -15.76 11.81
N ALA A 242 10.80 -14.57 11.97
CA ALA A 242 10.58 -13.72 13.13
C ALA A 242 9.13 -13.23 13.22
N ARG A 243 8.53 -12.86 12.07
CA ARG A 243 7.11 -12.48 11.98
C ARG A 243 6.18 -13.62 12.39
N SER A 244 6.42 -14.84 11.90
CA SER A 244 5.59 -16.00 12.21
C SER A 244 5.58 -16.36 13.71
N LYS A 245 6.65 -16.01 14.44
CA LYS A 245 6.72 -16.21 15.89
C LYS A 245 5.96 -15.15 16.70
N LYS A 246 5.72 -13.96 16.13
CA LYS A 246 5.03 -12.85 16.79
C LYS A 246 3.51 -12.90 16.65
N THR A 247 2.97 -13.70 15.72
CA THR A 247 1.52 -13.88 15.59
C THR A 247 1.06 -14.91 16.63
N PRO A 248 0.26 -14.55 17.66
CA PRO A 248 -0.27 -15.52 18.61
C PRO A 248 -1.16 -16.50 17.85
N HIS A 249 -0.98 -17.79 18.12
CA HIS A 249 -1.89 -18.84 17.66
C HIS A 249 -3.22 -18.62 18.41
N THR A 250 -4.24 -18.06 17.75
CA THR A 250 -5.61 -18.10 18.28
C THR A 250 -6.05 -19.57 18.22
N PRO A 251 -6.30 -20.26 19.34
CA PRO A 251 -6.80 -21.63 19.28
C PRO A 251 -8.16 -21.63 18.60
N SER A 252 -8.33 -22.47 17.60
CA SER A 252 -9.63 -22.70 16.96
C SER A 252 -10.56 -23.29 18.03
N SER A 253 -11.67 -22.61 18.28
CA SER A 253 -12.75 -23.05 19.15
C SER A 253 -13.53 -24.19 18.47
N THR A 254 -13.00 -25.42 18.57
CA THR A 254 -13.72 -26.66 18.27
C THR A 254 -13.40 -27.67 19.34
N ASP A 255 -13.91 -27.40 20.55
CA ASP A 255 -14.20 -28.43 21.52
C ASP A 255 -15.43 -27.99 22.31
N LYS A 256 -16.62 -28.38 21.82
CA LYS A 256 -17.81 -28.47 22.64
C LYS A 256 -17.84 -29.85 23.24
N PRO A 257 -17.91 -29.98 24.58
CA PRO A 257 -18.20 -31.27 25.20
C PRO A 257 -19.60 -31.69 24.77
N LYS A 258 -19.74 -32.95 24.39
CA LYS A 258 -21.02 -33.64 24.28
C LYS A 258 -21.47 -34.00 25.70
N GLU A 259 -22.57 -33.45 26.12
CA GLU A 259 -23.50 -34.07 27.06
C GLU A 259 -24.68 -34.67 26.29
#